data_9697c833f39cd63d0496bd63bde1eb7b
#
_entry.id   9697c833f39cd63d0496bd63bde1eb7b
#
_cell.length_a   1.000
_cell.length_b   1.000
_cell.length_c   1.000
_cell.angle_alpha   90.00
_cell.angle_beta   90.00
_cell.angle_gamma   90.00
#
_symmetry.space_group_name_H-M   'P 1'
#
loop_
_entity.id
_entity.type
_entity.pdbx_description
1 polymer ?
#
loop_
_entity_poly.entity_id
_entity_poly.type
_entity_poly.pdbx_seq_one_letter_code
_entity_poly.pdbx_strand_id
1 'polypeptide(L)'
;MPIRTPRLLIRPFSVGDEAIVNAAILESFNELHQYMDWAKEKPSIDESEEYARLAAANWILMKCEEPWLQLCIIDRKTNQFIGATSFHHIDWQVPSVETGYWIRVSRANEGLMTEAINAITQYSFKQLKVKRIAITCDRDNIRSKMIPERLGYTLEATLKSNRRKPVTGDISDTLIYSCHDCNTLPELNVTWGDNNE
;
A
#
# COMPACT_ATOMS: atom_id res chain seq x y z
N MET A 1 14.91 -3.57 -4.56
CA MET A 1 14.48 -2.82 -3.38
C MET A 1 15.71 -2.30 -2.64
N PRO A 2 15.66 -1.05 -2.11
CA PRO A 2 14.50 -0.17 -1.93
C PRO A 2 14.08 0.60 -3.19
N ILE A 3 12.93 1.31 -3.10
CA ILE A 3 12.46 2.27 -4.09
C ILE A 3 12.62 3.67 -3.47
N ARG A 4 13.15 4.62 -4.25
CA ARG A 4 13.36 6.01 -3.81
C ARG A 4 12.62 6.96 -4.74
N THR A 5 11.92 7.92 -4.15
CA THR A 5 11.32 9.07 -4.83
C THR A 5 11.97 10.36 -4.33
N PRO A 6 11.60 11.54 -4.80
CA PRO A 6 12.11 12.80 -4.24
C PRO A 6 11.90 12.93 -2.73
N ARG A 7 10.77 12.44 -2.19
CA ARG A 7 10.44 12.61 -0.76
C ARG A 7 10.46 11.31 0.04
N LEU A 8 10.34 10.13 -0.61
CA LEU A 8 10.07 8.88 0.08
C LEU A 8 11.14 7.82 -0.17
N LEU A 9 11.35 6.99 0.86
CA LEU A 9 12.02 5.71 0.79
C LEU A 9 10.96 4.61 1.04
N ILE A 10 10.80 3.71 0.08
CA ILE A 10 9.86 2.58 0.19
C ILE A 10 10.69 1.29 0.21
N ARG A 11 10.56 0.52 1.29
CA ARG A 11 11.36 -0.68 1.50
C ARG A 11 10.55 -1.79 2.19
N PRO A 12 10.97 -3.06 2.10
CA PRO A 12 10.43 -4.11 2.95
C PRO A 12 10.48 -3.73 4.44
N PHE A 13 9.57 -4.30 5.22
CA PHE A 13 9.65 -4.23 6.67
C PHE A 13 10.92 -4.92 7.16
N SER A 14 11.43 -4.46 8.28
CA SER A 14 12.58 -5.05 8.97
C SER A 14 12.24 -5.27 10.45
N VAL A 15 12.88 -6.22 11.07
CA VAL A 15 12.86 -6.34 12.53
C VAL A 15 13.42 -5.04 13.12
N GLY A 16 12.72 -4.45 14.07
CA GLY A 16 13.01 -3.12 14.63
C GLY A 16 12.06 -2.02 14.15
N ASP A 17 11.18 -2.31 13.16
CA ASP A 17 10.19 -1.32 12.69
C ASP A 17 8.91 -1.29 13.57
N GLU A 18 8.72 -2.24 14.48
CA GLU A 18 7.50 -2.42 15.26
C GLU A 18 7.06 -1.15 16.01
N ALA A 19 8.00 -0.46 16.65
CA ALA A 19 7.68 0.71 17.45
C ALA A 19 7.16 1.89 16.59
N ILE A 20 7.75 2.13 15.43
CA ILE A 20 7.33 3.21 14.53
C ILE A 20 6.00 2.89 13.84
N VAL A 21 5.76 1.61 13.55
CA VAL A 21 4.53 1.13 12.93
C VAL A 21 3.39 1.15 13.94
N ASN A 22 3.60 0.61 15.15
CA ASN A 22 2.62 0.64 16.24
C ASN A 22 2.16 2.07 16.54
N ALA A 23 3.12 3.00 16.75
CA ALA A 23 2.80 4.39 17.00
C ALA A 23 1.95 5.03 15.89
N ALA A 24 2.25 4.72 14.63
CA ALA A 24 1.49 5.25 13.49
C ALA A 24 0.07 4.64 13.38
N ILE A 25 -0.08 3.34 13.69
CA ILE A 25 -1.39 2.69 13.72
C ILE A 25 -2.24 3.26 14.86
N LEU A 26 -1.67 3.40 16.07
CA LEU A 26 -2.39 3.94 17.22
C LEU A 26 -2.86 5.38 16.97
N GLU A 27 -2.00 6.21 16.36
CA GLU A 27 -2.34 7.59 15.97
C GLU A 27 -3.49 7.65 14.96
N SER A 28 -3.50 6.70 14.01
CA SER A 28 -4.43 6.70 12.86
C SER A 28 -5.60 5.72 13.04
N PHE A 29 -5.74 5.16 14.23
CA PHE A 29 -6.66 4.04 14.46
C PHE A 29 -8.10 4.34 14.05
N ASN A 30 -8.61 5.52 14.37
CA ASN A 30 -9.99 5.89 14.08
C ASN A 30 -10.30 5.93 12.57
N GLU A 31 -9.32 6.36 11.76
CA GLU A 31 -9.43 6.40 10.31
C GLU A 31 -9.25 5.00 9.69
N LEU A 32 -8.30 4.22 10.19
CA LEU A 32 -8.03 2.87 9.71
C LEU A 32 -9.18 1.92 10.03
N HIS A 33 -9.69 1.96 11.24
CA HIS A 33 -10.77 1.11 11.72
C HIS A 33 -12.04 1.18 10.83
N GLN A 34 -12.31 2.33 10.21
CA GLN A 34 -13.49 2.52 9.37
C GLN A 34 -13.50 1.65 8.09
N TYR A 35 -12.31 1.33 7.55
CA TYR A 35 -12.20 0.72 6.22
C TYR A 35 -11.28 -0.50 6.16
N MET A 36 -10.46 -0.74 7.20
CA MET A 36 -9.46 -1.80 7.22
C MET A 36 -9.91 -2.95 8.11
N ASP A 37 -10.17 -4.11 7.52
CA ASP A 37 -10.66 -5.30 8.22
C ASP A 37 -9.68 -5.81 9.29
N TRP A 38 -8.39 -5.53 9.13
CA TRP A 38 -7.35 -5.87 10.08
C TRP A 38 -7.28 -4.92 11.29
N ALA A 39 -7.80 -3.68 11.18
CA ALA A 39 -7.76 -2.68 12.24
C ALA A 39 -9.00 -2.76 13.15
N LYS A 40 -9.36 -3.95 13.63
CA LYS A 40 -10.53 -4.14 14.52
C LYS A 40 -10.26 -3.61 15.91
N GLU A 41 -9.08 -3.82 16.42
CA GLU A 41 -8.62 -3.40 17.74
C GLU A 41 -7.26 -2.69 17.62
N LYS A 42 -6.93 -1.90 18.64
CA LYS A 42 -5.62 -1.24 18.70
C LYS A 42 -4.55 -2.29 18.99
N PRO A 43 -3.54 -2.45 18.13
CA PRO A 43 -2.53 -3.45 18.34
C PRO A 43 -1.62 -3.12 19.52
N SER A 44 -1.21 -4.15 20.25
CA SER A 44 -0.10 -4.09 21.19
C SER A 44 1.23 -3.94 20.45
N ILE A 45 2.29 -3.68 21.21
CA ILE A 45 3.63 -3.64 20.63
C ILE A 45 4.07 -5.04 20.17
N ASP A 46 3.71 -6.08 20.91
CA ASP A 46 4.06 -7.47 20.58
C ASP A 46 3.38 -7.94 19.29
N GLU A 47 2.11 -7.59 19.07
CA GLU A 47 1.40 -7.87 17.82
C GLU A 47 2.05 -7.12 16.63
N SER A 48 2.51 -5.88 16.86
CA SER A 48 3.22 -5.11 15.83
C SER A 48 4.61 -5.69 15.53
N GLU A 49 5.29 -6.27 16.53
CA GLU A 49 6.54 -7.00 16.34
C GLU A 49 6.33 -8.27 15.51
N GLU A 50 5.31 -9.06 15.84
CA GLU A 50 4.95 -10.26 15.06
C GLU A 50 4.63 -9.89 13.62
N TYR A 51 3.84 -8.84 13.41
CA TYR A 51 3.52 -8.33 12.08
C TYR A 51 4.79 -7.94 11.30
N ALA A 52 5.71 -7.17 11.90
CA ALA A 52 6.94 -6.75 11.24
C ALA A 52 7.84 -7.93 10.87
N ARG A 53 7.93 -8.94 11.74
CA ARG A 53 8.69 -10.19 11.48
C ARG A 53 8.10 -10.99 10.33
N LEU A 54 6.76 -11.17 10.32
CA LEU A 54 6.07 -11.86 9.22
C LEU A 54 6.23 -11.12 7.90
N ALA A 55 6.08 -9.80 7.91
CA ALA A 55 6.26 -8.97 6.74
C ALA A 55 7.68 -9.09 6.15
N ALA A 56 8.71 -9.08 7.00
CA ALA A 56 10.09 -9.29 6.59
C ALA A 56 10.32 -10.71 6.02
N ALA A 57 9.78 -11.74 6.69
CA ALA A 57 9.90 -13.12 6.26
C ALA A 57 9.25 -13.37 4.89
N ASN A 58 8.09 -12.77 4.61
CA ASN A 58 7.40 -12.90 3.33
C ASN A 58 8.27 -12.43 2.15
N TRP A 59 9.06 -11.39 2.33
CA TRP A 59 10.00 -10.91 1.31
C TRP A 59 11.15 -11.88 1.03
N ILE A 60 11.57 -12.64 2.05
CA ILE A 60 12.63 -13.66 1.91
C ILE A 60 12.08 -14.92 1.26
N LEU A 61 10.92 -15.35 1.71
CA LEU A 61 10.31 -16.61 1.27
C LEU A 61 9.73 -16.53 -0.14
N MET A 62 9.07 -15.43 -0.50
CA MET A 62 8.44 -15.13 -1.81
C MET A 62 7.71 -16.32 -2.49
N LYS A 63 7.45 -17.40 -1.76
CA LYS A 63 7.04 -18.72 -2.26
C LYS A 63 5.78 -19.26 -1.58
N CYS A 64 5.08 -18.45 -0.79
CA CYS A 64 3.77 -18.87 -0.29
C CYS A 64 2.76 -18.86 -1.45
N GLU A 65 1.70 -19.66 -1.34
CA GLU A 65 0.65 -19.75 -2.35
C GLU A 65 -0.02 -18.39 -2.60
N GLU A 66 -0.08 -17.53 -1.57
CA GLU A 66 -0.58 -16.16 -1.66
C GLU A 66 0.42 -15.17 -1.01
N PRO A 67 1.47 -14.78 -1.73
CA PRO A 67 2.49 -13.89 -1.16
C PRO A 67 1.89 -12.50 -0.90
N TRP A 68 2.09 -12.02 0.33
CA TRP A 68 1.75 -10.67 0.75
C TRP A 68 3.02 -9.90 1.07
N LEU A 69 3.48 -9.10 0.13
CA LEU A 69 4.76 -8.39 0.20
C LEU A 69 4.55 -6.96 0.69
N GLN A 70 4.66 -6.77 1.99
CA GLN A 70 4.43 -5.49 2.65
C GLN A 70 5.65 -4.59 2.59
N LEU A 71 5.41 -3.28 2.47
CA LEU A 71 6.41 -2.24 2.31
C LEU A 71 6.14 -1.08 3.27
N CYS A 72 7.19 -0.65 3.97
CA CYS A 72 7.22 0.62 4.71
C CYS A 72 7.38 1.78 3.76
N ILE A 73 6.69 2.89 4.05
CA ILE A 73 6.88 4.17 3.40
C ILE A 73 7.48 5.14 4.44
N ILE A 74 8.67 5.63 4.17
CA ILE A 74 9.47 6.47 5.07
C ILE A 74 9.72 7.82 4.39
N ASP A 75 9.54 8.92 5.12
CA ASP A 75 9.95 10.25 4.68
C ASP A 75 11.49 10.36 4.72
N ARG A 76 12.12 10.65 3.58
CA ARG A 76 13.59 10.69 3.47
C ARG A 76 14.23 11.82 4.26
N LYS A 77 13.52 12.91 4.48
CA LYS A 77 14.05 14.09 5.18
C LYS A 77 14.00 13.92 6.70
N THR A 78 12.90 13.37 7.19
CA THR A 78 12.65 13.29 8.64
C THR A 78 12.89 11.87 9.20
N ASN A 79 13.08 10.87 8.33
CA ASN A 79 13.12 9.44 8.66
C ASN A 79 11.86 8.95 9.38
N GLN A 80 10.74 9.66 9.22
CA GLN A 80 9.47 9.32 9.83
C GLN A 80 8.75 8.26 9.01
N PHE A 81 8.17 7.27 9.68
CA PHE A 81 7.25 6.33 9.05
C PHE A 81 5.95 7.04 8.67
N ILE A 82 5.60 6.97 7.38
CA ILE A 82 4.45 7.67 6.78
C ILE A 82 3.24 6.76 6.68
N GLY A 83 3.45 5.48 6.45
CA GLY A 83 2.41 4.51 6.20
C GLY A 83 2.97 3.26 5.54
N ALA A 84 2.10 2.42 5.04
CA ALA A 84 2.50 1.20 4.37
C ALA A 84 1.74 0.98 3.07
N THR A 85 2.34 0.18 2.20
CA THR A 85 1.72 -0.38 1.00
C THR A 85 2.11 -1.85 0.89
N SER A 86 1.54 -2.57 -0.07
CA SER A 86 1.86 -3.99 -0.27
C SER A 86 1.64 -4.39 -1.72
N PHE A 87 2.27 -5.51 -2.11
CA PHE A 87 1.82 -6.32 -3.24
C PHE A 87 1.12 -7.56 -2.68
N HIS A 88 -0.06 -7.85 -3.16
CA HIS A 88 -0.86 -9.03 -2.81
C HIS A 88 -1.67 -9.49 -4.01
N HIS A 89 -2.36 -10.62 -3.91
CA HIS A 89 -3.04 -11.28 -5.04
C HIS A 89 -2.13 -11.36 -6.27
N ILE A 90 -0.88 -11.79 -6.03
CA ILE A 90 0.15 -11.85 -7.07
C ILE A 90 -0.06 -13.11 -7.91
N ASP A 91 -0.28 -12.94 -9.20
CA ASP A 91 -0.33 -14.01 -10.18
C ASP A 91 0.81 -13.83 -11.20
N TRP A 92 1.77 -14.75 -11.20
CA TRP A 92 2.88 -14.73 -12.14
C TRP A 92 2.56 -15.42 -13.47
N GLN A 93 1.51 -16.22 -13.53
CA GLN A 93 1.07 -16.89 -14.78
C GLN A 93 0.29 -15.88 -15.66
N VAL A 94 -0.56 -15.08 -15.03
CA VAL A 94 -1.19 -13.91 -15.63
C VAL A 94 -0.58 -12.68 -14.96
N PRO A 95 0.58 -12.15 -15.43
CA PRO A 95 1.40 -11.21 -14.68
C PRO A 95 0.61 -10.02 -14.14
N SER A 96 0.04 -10.19 -12.95
CA SER A 96 -0.81 -9.21 -12.29
C SER A 96 -0.56 -9.15 -10.80
N VAL A 97 -0.82 -7.99 -10.21
CA VAL A 97 -0.74 -7.76 -8.76
C VAL A 97 -1.86 -6.81 -8.32
N GLU A 98 -2.23 -6.89 -7.05
CA GLU A 98 -2.96 -5.83 -6.38
C GLU A 98 -2.05 -5.08 -5.42
N THR A 99 -2.35 -3.80 -5.17
CA THR A 99 -1.70 -2.98 -4.16
C THR A 99 -2.73 -2.33 -3.27
N GLY A 100 -2.48 -2.39 -1.96
CA GLY A 100 -3.23 -1.69 -0.94
C GLY A 100 -2.32 -0.72 -0.20
N TYR A 101 -2.90 0.22 0.53
CA TYR A 101 -2.13 1.23 1.27
C TYR A 101 -2.92 1.83 2.41
N TRP A 102 -2.19 2.37 3.37
CA TRP A 102 -2.69 3.26 4.40
C TRP A 102 -1.65 4.31 4.75
N ILE A 103 -2.10 5.43 5.29
CA ILE A 103 -1.25 6.56 5.64
C ILE A 103 -1.51 7.00 7.07
N ARG A 104 -0.45 7.41 7.75
CA ARG A 104 -0.49 8.05 9.05
C ARG A 104 -1.32 9.34 8.97
N VAL A 105 -2.25 9.52 9.90
CA VAL A 105 -3.24 10.61 9.83
C VAL A 105 -2.60 12.00 9.82
N SER A 106 -1.54 12.21 10.63
CA SER A 106 -0.81 13.48 10.67
C SER A 106 -0.05 13.84 9.38
N ARG A 107 0.11 12.88 8.47
CA ARG A 107 0.79 13.06 7.18
C ARG A 107 -0.15 12.90 5.98
N ALA A 108 -1.46 12.88 6.27
CA ALA A 108 -2.47 12.84 5.22
C ALA A 108 -2.57 14.18 4.46
N ASN A 109 -3.08 14.14 3.23
CA ASN A 109 -3.28 15.31 2.36
C ASN A 109 -2.00 16.04 1.87
N GLU A 110 -0.82 15.49 2.12
CA GLU A 110 0.46 16.03 1.61
C GLU A 110 0.83 15.47 0.22
N GLY A 111 0.00 14.63 -0.37
CA GLY A 111 0.28 13.94 -1.65
C GLY A 111 1.29 12.79 -1.54
N LEU A 112 1.75 12.45 -0.34
CA LEU A 112 2.79 11.43 -0.10
C LEU A 112 2.32 10.03 -0.55
N MET A 113 1.07 9.65 -0.26
CA MET A 113 0.57 8.34 -0.70
C MET A 113 0.40 8.28 -2.22
N THR A 114 -0.03 9.34 -2.87
CA THR A 114 -0.09 9.41 -4.34
C THR A 114 1.31 9.24 -4.95
N GLU A 115 2.34 9.88 -4.37
CA GLU A 115 3.74 9.71 -4.77
C GLU A 115 4.22 8.27 -4.56
N ALA A 116 3.91 7.67 -3.41
CA ALA A 116 4.28 6.30 -3.12
C ALA A 116 3.65 5.30 -4.12
N ILE A 117 2.35 5.43 -4.40
CA ILE A 117 1.65 4.52 -5.31
C ILE A 117 2.07 4.74 -6.76
N ASN A 118 2.39 5.97 -7.17
CA ASN A 118 3.04 6.19 -8.47
C ASN A 118 4.35 5.39 -8.58
N ALA A 119 5.21 5.48 -7.56
CA ALA A 119 6.48 4.75 -7.55
C ALA A 119 6.29 3.21 -7.54
N ILE A 120 5.32 2.70 -6.78
CA ILE A 120 4.93 1.29 -6.75
C ILE A 120 4.45 0.84 -8.13
N THR A 121 3.62 1.64 -8.80
CA THR A 121 3.12 1.35 -10.15
C THR A 121 4.27 1.27 -11.16
N GLN A 122 5.18 2.25 -11.15
CA GLN A 122 6.36 2.22 -12.02
C GLN A 122 7.23 0.98 -11.76
N TYR A 123 7.47 0.64 -10.48
CA TYR A 123 8.24 -0.54 -10.10
C TYR A 123 7.58 -1.83 -10.57
N SER A 124 6.26 -1.93 -10.45
CA SER A 124 5.48 -3.09 -10.90
C SER A 124 5.69 -3.36 -12.40
N PHE A 125 5.55 -2.35 -13.24
CA PHE A 125 5.74 -2.52 -14.69
C PHE A 125 7.20 -2.68 -15.09
N LYS A 126 8.10 -1.85 -14.52
CA LYS A 126 9.50 -1.79 -14.97
C LYS A 126 10.38 -2.89 -14.39
N GLN A 127 10.11 -3.35 -13.15
CA GLN A 127 10.91 -4.37 -12.46
C GLN A 127 10.21 -5.72 -12.35
N LEU A 128 8.97 -5.75 -11.84
CA LEU A 128 8.23 -7.00 -11.70
C LEU A 128 7.66 -7.49 -13.04
N LYS A 129 7.65 -6.63 -14.08
CA LYS A 129 7.17 -6.97 -15.44
C LYS A 129 5.70 -7.40 -15.49
N VAL A 130 4.90 -6.94 -14.52
CA VAL A 130 3.46 -7.21 -14.56
C VAL A 130 2.80 -6.53 -15.76
N LYS A 131 1.65 -7.04 -16.14
CA LYS A 131 0.79 -6.50 -17.22
C LYS A 131 -0.43 -5.76 -16.67
N ARG A 132 -0.69 -5.94 -15.37
CA ARG A 132 -1.81 -5.32 -14.68
C ARG A 132 -1.45 -5.08 -13.23
N ILE A 133 -1.78 -3.88 -12.73
CA ILE A 133 -1.81 -3.58 -11.29
C ILE A 133 -3.21 -3.07 -10.95
N ALA A 134 -3.78 -3.56 -9.84
CA ALA A 134 -5.10 -3.16 -9.39
C ALA A 134 -5.05 -2.53 -7.99
N ILE A 135 -6.06 -1.70 -7.74
CA ILE A 135 -6.36 -1.11 -6.43
C ILE A 135 -7.83 -1.32 -6.17
N THR A 136 -8.15 -1.92 -5.01
CA THR A 136 -9.54 -2.09 -4.58
C THR A 136 -9.83 -1.19 -3.39
N CYS A 137 -11.00 -0.58 -3.35
CA CYS A 137 -11.41 0.23 -2.22
C CYS A 137 -12.94 0.23 -2.02
N ASP A 138 -13.35 0.60 -0.81
CA ASP A 138 -14.75 0.89 -0.52
C ASP A 138 -15.21 2.12 -1.30
N ARG A 139 -16.40 2.06 -1.87
CA ARG A 139 -17.00 3.16 -2.63
C ARG A 139 -17.05 4.47 -1.84
N ASP A 140 -17.28 4.38 -0.53
CA ASP A 140 -17.41 5.53 0.35
C ASP A 140 -16.06 6.04 0.89
N ASN A 141 -14.98 5.28 0.67
CA ASN A 141 -13.62 5.71 1.03
C ASN A 141 -13.07 6.69 -0.01
N ILE A 142 -13.56 7.93 0.07
CA ILE A 142 -13.20 9.00 -0.87
C ILE A 142 -11.69 9.23 -0.92
N ARG A 143 -10.99 9.19 0.24
CA ARG A 143 -9.54 9.39 0.29
C ARG A 143 -8.78 8.31 -0.47
N SER A 144 -9.22 7.05 -0.34
CA SER A 144 -8.59 5.93 -1.05
C SER A 144 -8.83 6.02 -2.55
N LYS A 145 -10.07 6.21 -3.01
CA LYS A 145 -10.38 6.23 -4.44
C LYS A 145 -9.73 7.39 -5.21
N MET A 146 -9.49 8.53 -4.57
CA MET A 146 -8.83 9.68 -5.21
C MET A 146 -7.39 9.39 -5.63
N ILE A 147 -6.71 8.39 -5.06
CA ILE A 147 -5.33 8.06 -5.40
C ILE A 147 -5.23 7.42 -6.79
N PRO A 148 -5.93 6.30 -7.09
CA PRO A 148 -5.93 5.75 -8.45
C PRO A 148 -6.49 6.73 -9.49
N GLU A 149 -7.52 7.52 -9.15
CA GLU A 149 -8.06 8.55 -10.06
C GLU A 149 -7.00 9.58 -10.46
N ARG A 150 -6.22 10.10 -9.49
CA ARG A 150 -5.12 11.04 -9.76
C ARG A 150 -3.97 10.44 -10.56
N LEU A 151 -3.78 9.14 -10.44
CA LEU A 151 -2.73 8.39 -11.16
C LEU A 151 -3.19 7.91 -12.54
N GLY A 152 -4.42 8.20 -12.95
CA GLY A 152 -4.95 7.83 -14.25
C GLY A 152 -5.31 6.35 -14.38
N TYR A 153 -5.55 5.67 -13.26
CA TYR A 153 -6.13 4.32 -13.29
C TYR A 153 -7.56 4.35 -13.81
N THR A 154 -7.95 3.32 -14.53
CA THR A 154 -9.33 3.15 -15.01
C THR A 154 -10.19 2.48 -13.95
N LEU A 155 -11.38 3.00 -13.67
CA LEU A 155 -12.39 2.27 -12.91
C LEU A 155 -12.89 1.11 -13.77
N GLU A 156 -12.40 -0.08 -13.50
CA GLU A 156 -12.67 -1.29 -14.28
C GLU A 156 -13.99 -1.94 -13.89
N ALA A 157 -14.29 -1.95 -12.59
CA ALA A 157 -15.53 -2.56 -12.10
C ALA A 157 -16.03 -1.92 -10.81
N THR A 158 -17.33 -2.08 -10.59
CA THR A 158 -18.00 -1.85 -9.32
C THR A 158 -18.74 -3.11 -8.91
N LEU A 159 -18.25 -3.79 -7.89
CA LEU A 159 -18.90 -4.96 -7.33
C LEU A 159 -19.96 -4.52 -6.33
N LYS A 160 -21.22 -4.71 -6.71
CA LYS A 160 -22.36 -4.28 -5.89
C LYS A 160 -22.52 -5.17 -4.67
N SER A 161 -22.75 -4.53 -3.50
CA SER A 161 -23.01 -5.21 -2.23
C SER A 161 -21.96 -6.26 -1.89
N ASN A 162 -20.71 -6.02 -2.26
CA ASN A 162 -19.62 -7.01 -2.21
C ASN A 162 -18.80 -6.95 -0.92
N ARG A 163 -18.99 -5.94 -0.10
CA ARG A 163 -18.24 -5.79 1.15
C ARG A 163 -19.13 -5.33 2.30
N ARG A 164 -18.63 -5.56 3.50
CA ARG A 164 -19.24 -5.07 4.74
C ARG A 164 -18.29 -4.09 5.41
N LYS A 165 -18.79 -2.93 5.82
CA LYS A 165 -18.01 -1.94 6.57
C LYS A 165 -17.64 -2.49 7.94
N PRO A 166 -16.36 -2.41 8.36
CA PRO A 166 -15.91 -3.05 9.61
C PRO A 166 -16.63 -2.54 10.85
N VAL A 167 -16.91 -1.24 10.94
CA VAL A 167 -17.50 -0.60 12.13
C VAL A 167 -19.01 -0.71 12.15
N THR A 168 -19.69 -0.32 11.09
CA THR A 168 -21.16 -0.21 11.07
C THR A 168 -21.83 -1.51 10.68
N GLY A 169 -21.12 -2.42 10.03
CA GLY A 169 -21.68 -3.64 9.45
C GLY A 169 -22.52 -3.40 8.20
N ASP A 170 -22.64 -2.17 7.72
CA ASP A 170 -23.39 -1.83 6.52
C ASP A 170 -22.79 -2.48 5.27
N ILE A 171 -23.65 -2.85 4.35
CA ILE A 171 -23.25 -3.35 3.04
C ILE A 171 -22.82 -2.17 2.16
N SER A 172 -21.69 -2.31 1.51
CA SER A 172 -21.10 -1.33 0.59
C SER A 172 -20.64 -2.00 -0.71
N ASP A 173 -20.34 -1.17 -1.71
CA ASP A 173 -19.79 -1.61 -2.99
C ASP A 173 -18.24 -1.58 -2.95
N THR A 174 -17.61 -2.48 -3.68
CA THR A 174 -16.16 -2.43 -3.94
C THR A 174 -15.90 -1.81 -5.30
N LEU A 175 -15.07 -0.79 -5.34
CA LEU A 175 -14.52 -0.24 -6.58
C LEU A 175 -13.21 -0.94 -6.91
N ILE A 176 -13.03 -1.31 -8.17
CA ILE A 176 -11.79 -1.90 -8.70
C ILE A 176 -11.23 -0.95 -9.74
N TYR A 177 -10.05 -0.40 -9.46
CA TYR A 177 -9.28 0.40 -10.39
C TYR A 177 -8.12 -0.42 -10.93
N SER A 178 -7.83 -0.30 -12.24
CA SER A 178 -6.71 -0.99 -12.86
C SER A 178 -5.83 -0.06 -13.69
N CYS A 179 -4.57 -0.41 -13.80
CA CYS A 179 -3.59 0.24 -14.67
C CYS A 179 -2.81 -0.83 -15.43
N HIS A 180 -2.51 -0.56 -16.71
CA HIS A 180 -1.89 -1.52 -17.63
C HIS A 180 -0.54 -1.06 -18.18
N ASP A 181 -0.15 0.19 -17.93
CA ASP A 181 1.13 0.77 -18.30
C ASP A 181 1.45 2.01 -17.43
N CYS A 182 2.56 2.69 -17.72
CA CYS A 182 2.96 3.90 -17.00
C CYS A 182 2.61 5.21 -17.75
N ASN A 183 1.89 5.16 -18.88
CA ASN A 183 1.73 6.33 -19.76
C ASN A 183 0.82 7.40 -19.16
N THR A 184 -0.10 7.00 -18.30
CA THR A 184 -1.05 7.91 -17.64
C THR A 184 -0.54 8.48 -16.32
N LEU A 185 0.59 7.94 -15.81
CA LEU A 185 1.12 8.38 -14.52
C LEU A 185 1.66 9.81 -14.61
N PRO A 186 1.39 10.66 -13.61
CA PRO A 186 2.11 11.92 -13.47
C PRO A 186 3.62 11.69 -13.42
N GLU A 187 4.39 12.62 -14.01
CA GLU A 187 5.84 12.53 -14.01
C GLU A 187 6.39 12.47 -12.57
N LEU A 188 7.23 11.47 -12.33
CA LEU A 188 7.90 11.27 -11.05
C LEU A 188 9.23 10.56 -11.29
N ASN A 189 10.30 11.15 -10.77
CA ASN A 189 11.60 10.49 -10.77
C ASN A 189 11.65 9.40 -9.68
N VAL A 190 11.85 8.16 -10.12
CA VAL A 190 11.88 6.98 -9.23
C VAL A 190 13.12 6.16 -9.53
N THR A 191 13.86 5.81 -8.49
CA THR A 191 15.01 4.91 -8.56
C THR A 191 14.79 3.70 -7.66
N TRP A 192 15.46 2.59 -7.95
CA TRP A 192 15.40 1.37 -7.16
C TRP A 192 16.73 0.62 -7.17
N GLY A 193 16.92 -0.24 -6.16
CA GLY A 193 18.17 -0.97 -5.93
C GLY A 193 19.13 -0.20 -5.04
N ASP A 194 20.34 -0.74 -4.92
CA ASP A 194 21.40 -0.24 -4.01
C ASP A 194 22.29 0.83 -4.65
N ASN A 195 21.86 1.45 -5.75
CA ASN A 195 22.59 2.55 -6.34
C ASN A 195 22.64 3.73 -5.35
N ASN A 196 23.74 3.75 -4.59
CA ASN A 196 24.21 4.93 -3.89
C ASN A 196 24.74 5.91 -4.95
N GLU A 197 23.93 6.85 -5.39
CA GLU A 197 24.34 8.13 -5.94
C GLU A 197 23.64 9.26 -5.22
#